data_211a61b395f715185d1a9906aa158ef6
#
_entry.id   211a61b395f715185d1a9906aa158ef6
#
_cell.length_a   1.000
_cell.length_b   1.000
_cell.length_c   1.000
_cell.angle_alpha   90.00
_cell.angle_beta   90.00
_cell.angle_gamma   90.00
#
_symmetry.space_group_name_H-M   'P 1'
#
loop_
_entity.id
_entity.type
_entity.pdbx_description
1 polymer ?
#
loop_
_entity_poly.entity_id
_entity_poly.type
_entity_poly.pdbx_seq_one_letter_code
_entity_poly.pdbx_strand_id
1 'polypeptide(L)'
;MSSFDDIVKVCNEKKVPLFGGDLKCVTKGAMAAYGWDYFQIGYSAGRKAARILKGEKPGDIPWDLGERLILMINEKAAKAQGAIVAPELLKKADKVIAD
;
A
#
# COMPACT_ATOMS: atom_id res chain seq x y z
N MET A 1 9.79 -18.46 -1.35
CA MET A 1 8.55 -18.35 -2.12
C MET A 1 7.35 -18.28 -1.20
N SER A 2 6.55 -17.28 -1.34
CA SER A 2 5.40 -17.10 -0.48
C SER A 2 4.13 -17.60 -1.17
N SER A 3 3.10 -17.89 -0.36
CA SER A 3 1.78 -18.23 -0.90
C SER A 3 1.23 -17.12 -1.80
N PHE A 4 1.68 -15.90 -1.59
CA PHE A 4 1.23 -14.77 -2.40
C PHE A 4 1.64 -14.91 -3.86
N ASP A 5 2.85 -15.42 -4.13
CA ASP A 5 3.29 -15.64 -5.51
C ASP A 5 2.40 -16.63 -6.23
N ASP A 6 1.94 -17.66 -5.53
CA ASP A 6 1.01 -18.64 -6.08
C ASP A 6 -0.34 -18.01 -6.37
N ILE A 7 -0.81 -17.13 -5.50
CA ILE A 7 -2.07 -16.41 -5.70
C ILE A 7 -1.98 -15.51 -6.93
N VAL A 8 -0.88 -14.78 -7.09
CA VAL A 8 -0.64 -13.92 -8.26
C VAL A 8 -0.69 -14.75 -9.53
N LYS A 9 -0.02 -15.89 -9.54
CA LYS A 9 0.02 -16.78 -10.71
C LYS A 9 -1.39 -17.22 -11.11
N VAL A 10 -2.19 -17.66 -10.16
CA VAL A 10 -3.55 -18.11 -10.43
C VAL A 10 -4.40 -16.95 -10.94
N CYS A 11 -4.30 -15.77 -10.33
CA CYS A 11 -5.06 -14.61 -10.75
C CYS A 11 -4.70 -14.18 -12.18
N ASN A 12 -3.41 -14.24 -12.53
CA ASN A 12 -2.97 -13.92 -13.87
C ASN A 12 -3.48 -14.94 -14.89
N GLU A 13 -3.42 -16.22 -14.56
CA GLU A 13 -3.89 -17.29 -15.45
C GLU A 13 -5.40 -17.24 -15.67
N LYS A 14 -6.15 -16.97 -14.61
CA LYS A 14 -7.62 -16.99 -14.66
C LYS A 14 -8.23 -15.63 -14.97
N LYS A 15 -7.40 -14.60 -15.15
CA LYS A 15 -7.86 -13.24 -15.41
C LYS A 15 -8.78 -12.71 -14.31
N VAL A 16 -8.32 -12.84 -13.07
CA VAL A 16 -9.04 -12.37 -11.89
C VAL A 16 -8.27 -11.20 -11.30
N PRO A 17 -8.89 -10.00 -11.19
CA PRO A 17 -8.24 -8.86 -10.55
C PRO A 17 -7.87 -9.16 -9.10
N LEU A 18 -6.64 -8.83 -8.72
CA LEU A 18 -6.13 -9.09 -7.38
C LEU A 18 -5.82 -7.78 -6.67
N PHE A 19 -6.44 -7.57 -5.52
CA PHE A 19 -6.19 -6.41 -4.67
C PHE A 19 -5.44 -6.84 -3.42
N GLY A 20 -4.48 -6.03 -3.00
CA GLY A 20 -3.69 -6.34 -1.82
C GLY A 20 -4.15 -5.59 -0.58
N GLY A 21 -3.84 -6.16 0.58
CA GLY A 21 -4.12 -5.53 1.86
C GLY A 21 -3.04 -4.56 2.30
N ASP A 22 -1.86 -4.63 1.71
CA ASP A 22 -0.79 -3.68 1.96
C ASP A 22 -0.08 -3.31 0.66
N LEU A 23 0.75 -2.27 0.72
CA LEU A 23 1.39 -1.73 -0.48
C LEU A 23 2.44 -2.66 -1.08
N LYS A 24 3.03 -3.54 -0.29
CA LYS A 24 4.02 -4.50 -0.81
C LYS A 24 3.40 -5.48 -1.78
N CYS A 25 2.13 -5.80 -1.58
CA CYS A 25 1.42 -6.71 -2.48
C CYS A 25 1.42 -6.20 -3.92
N VAL A 26 1.37 -4.87 -4.09
CA VAL A 26 1.34 -4.26 -5.42
C VAL A 26 2.66 -4.46 -6.15
N THR A 27 3.77 -4.35 -5.45
CA THR A 27 5.09 -4.59 -6.05
C THR A 27 5.30 -6.05 -6.41
N LYS A 28 4.53 -6.95 -5.80
CA LYS A 28 4.64 -8.40 -6.02
C LYS A 28 3.61 -8.94 -7.01
N GLY A 29 2.71 -8.11 -7.51
CA GLY A 29 1.80 -8.55 -8.54
C GLY A 29 0.32 -8.32 -8.30
N ALA A 30 -0.09 -7.72 -7.18
CA ALA A 30 -1.46 -7.26 -7.03
C ALA A 30 -1.66 -6.01 -7.91
N MET A 31 -2.85 -5.83 -8.46
CA MET A 31 -3.07 -4.69 -9.34
C MET A 31 -3.23 -3.38 -8.59
N ALA A 32 -3.66 -3.41 -7.35
CA ALA A 32 -3.84 -2.20 -6.55
C ALA A 32 -3.92 -2.52 -5.06
N ALA A 33 -3.59 -1.53 -4.25
CA ALA A 33 -3.80 -1.57 -2.80
C ALA A 33 -4.02 -0.15 -2.30
N TYR A 34 -4.83 -0.02 -1.28
CA TYR A 34 -5.07 1.23 -0.59
C TYR A 34 -4.74 0.98 0.87
N GLY A 35 -3.59 1.45 1.31
CA GLY A 35 -3.09 1.08 2.62
C GLY A 35 -2.10 2.06 3.19
N TRP A 36 -1.56 1.69 4.34
CA TRP A 36 -0.59 2.50 5.05
C TRP A 36 0.81 2.33 4.45
N ASP A 37 1.55 3.43 4.39
CA ASP A 37 2.98 3.38 4.14
C ASP A 37 3.67 3.15 5.49
N TYR A 38 4.20 1.95 5.69
CA TYR A 38 4.81 1.59 6.96
C TYR A 38 6.01 2.45 7.33
N PHE A 39 6.71 2.97 6.33
CA PHE A 39 7.80 3.92 6.60
C PHE A 39 7.25 5.17 7.30
N GLN A 40 6.15 5.72 6.81
CA GLN A 40 5.54 6.90 7.39
C GLN A 40 4.99 6.63 8.79
N ILE A 41 4.44 5.44 9.01
CA ILE A 41 3.98 5.04 10.34
C ILE A 41 5.14 5.01 11.31
N GLY A 42 6.25 4.39 10.92
CA GLY A 42 7.45 4.34 11.76
C GLY A 42 8.05 5.71 12.01
N TYR A 43 8.08 6.54 10.99
CA TYR A 43 8.60 7.90 11.10
C TYR A 43 7.76 8.71 12.10
N SER A 44 6.45 8.63 11.98
CA SER A 44 5.53 9.32 12.90
C SER A 44 5.69 8.84 14.33
N ALA A 45 5.81 7.51 14.51
CA ALA A 45 6.05 6.94 15.84
C ALA A 45 7.38 7.40 16.43
N GLY A 46 8.41 7.48 15.60
CA GLY A 46 9.72 7.97 16.02
C GLY A 46 9.68 9.43 16.46
N ARG A 47 8.91 10.27 15.77
CA ARG A 47 8.75 11.67 16.17
C ARG A 47 8.08 11.77 17.53
N LYS A 48 7.06 10.94 17.79
CA LYS A 48 6.39 10.91 19.09
C LYS A 48 7.34 10.44 20.18
N ALA A 49 8.16 9.44 19.90
CA ALA A 49 9.18 8.98 20.85
C ALA A 49 10.18 10.10 21.19
N ALA A 50 10.59 10.88 20.18
CA ALA A 50 11.49 12.01 20.41
C ALA A 50 10.85 13.07 21.33
N ARG A 51 9.55 13.32 21.17
CA ARG A 51 8.81 14.26 22.04
C ARG A 51 8.83 13.78 23.47
N ILE A 52 8.64 12.49 23.70
CA ILE A 52 8.68 11.90 25.04
C ILE A 52 10.08 12.05 25.64
N LEU A 53 11.13 11.79 24.87
CA LEU A 53 12.50 11.93 25.33
C LEU A 53 12.85 13.38 25.67
N LYS A 54 12.18 14.35 25.07
CA LYS A 54 12.38 15.76 25.36
C LYS A 54 11.55 16.26 26.55
N GLY A 55 10.77 15.38 27.19
CA GLY A 55 10.05 15.70 28.40
C GLY A 55 8.53 15.74 28.28
N GLU A 56 7.98 15.57 27.09
CA GLU A 56 6.54 15.54 26.91
C GLU A 56 5.98 14.25 27.49
N LYS A 57 4.86 14.33 28.18
CA LYS A 57 4.25 13.15 28.80
C LYS A 57 3.54 12.30 27.74
N PRO A 58 3.74 10.97 27.73
CA PRO A 58 3.07 10.11 26.76
C PRO A 58 1.55 10.29 26.72
N GLY A 59 0.92 10.49 27.88
CA GLY A 59 -0.52 10.69 27.97
C GLY A 59 -1.02 11.98 27.33
N ASP A 60 -0.14 12.95 27.11
CA ASP A 60 -0.48 14.23 26.48
C ASP A 60 -0.38 14.18 24.96
N ILE A 61 0.17 13.09 24.40
CA ILE A 61 0.28 12.93 22.95
C ILE A 61 -0.98 12.23 22.45
N PRO A 62 -1.77 12.88 21.58
CA PRO A 62 -3.00 12.27 21.09
C PRO A 62 -2.76 10.97 20.35
N TRP A 63 -3.64 10.01 20.57
CA TRP A 63 -3.67 8.78 19.81
C TRP A 63 -4.23 9.07 18.41
N ASP A 64 -3.62 8.50 17.38
CA ASP A 64 -4.11 8.64 16.02
C ASP A 64 -3.80 7.37 15.21
N LEU A 65 -4.31 7.31 13.98
CA LEU A 65 -4.10 6.17 13.09
C LEU A 65 -2.84 6.33 12.21
N GLY A 66 -2.04 7.35 12.47
CA GLY A 66 -0.84 7.63 11.70
C GLY A 66 -1.13 8.50 10.48
N GLU A 67 -0.36 8.30 9.43
CA GLU A 67 -0.47 9.10 8.23
C GLU A 67 -1.65 8.69 7.35
N ARG A 68 -1.89 9.44 6.27
CA ARG A 68 -2.96 9.14 5.34
C ARG A 68 -2.71 7.82 4.61
N LEU A 69 -3.78 7.25 4.09
CA LEU A 69 -3.69 6.06 3.26
C LEU A 69 -3.12 6.42 1.88
N ILE A 70 -2.38 5.48 1.32
CA ILE A 70 -1.73 5.61 0.02
C ILE A 70 -2.42 4.67 -0.97
N LEU A 71 -2.74 5.18 -2.15
CA LEU A 71 -3.25 4.36 -3.25
C LEU A 71 -2.11 4.05 -4.21
N MET A 72 -1.80 2.77 -4.38
CA MET A 72 -0.77 2.31 -5.30
C MET A 72 -1.41 1.40 -6.34
N ILE A 73 -1.06 1.59 -7.61
CA ILE A 73 -1.60 0.81 -8.72
C ILE A 73 -0.46 0.25 -9.54
N ASN A 74 -0.60 -1.01 -9.96
CA ASN A 74 0.34 -1.68 -10.84
C ASN A 74 -0.38 -1.98 -12.17
N GLU A 75 -0.13 -1.18 -13.18
CA GLU A 75 -0.79 -1.33 -14.48
C GLU A 75 -0.39 -2.62 -15.19
N LYS A 76 0.85 -3.05 -15.01
CA LYS A 76 1.32 -4.30 -15.60
C LYS A 76 0.54 -5.49 -15.02
N ALA A 77 0.37 -5.50 -13.71
CA ALA A 77 -0.42 -6.55 -13.06
C ALA A 77 -1.88 -6.49 -13.50
N ALA A 78 -2.45 -5.29 -13.61
CA ALA A 78 -3.83 -5.14 -14.08
C ALA A 78 -4.02 -5.76 -15.46
N LYS A 79 -3.10 -5.49 -16.39
CA LYS A 79 -3.16 -6.09 -17.73
C LYS A 79 -3.06 -7.59 -17.67
N ALA A 80 -2.15 -8.14 -16.88
CA ALA A 80 -1.97 -9.57 -16.73
C ALA A 80 -3.24 -10.23 -16.18
N GLN A 81 -4.00 -9.52 -15.37
CA GLN A 81 -5.22 -10.00 -14.75
C GLN A 81 -6.48 -9.65 -15.54
N GLY A 82 -6.31 -9.12 -16.75
CA GLY A 82 -7.44 -8.82 -17.62
C GLY A 82 -8.24 -7.57 -17.23
N ALA A 83 -7.67 -6.70 -16.42
CA ALA A 83 -8.35 -5.49 -15.95
C ALA A 83 -7.78 -4.24 -16.62
N ILE A 84 -8.65 -3.24 -16.79
CA ILE A 84 -8.26 -1.93 -17.30
C ILE A 84 -8.50 -0.92 -16.20
N VAL A 85 -7.47 -0.15 -15.86
CA VAL A 85 -7.58 0.87 -14.83
C VAL A 85 -8.09 2.15 -15.46
N ALA A 86 -9.19 2.69 -14.91
CA ALA A 86 -9.78 3.93 -15.41
C ALA A 86 -8.80 5.10 -15.26
N PRO A 87 -8.73 6.01 -16.25
CA PRO A 87 -7.83 7.16 -16.15
C PRO A 87 -8.05 8.03 -14.91
N GLU A 88 -9.29 8.16 -14.45
CA GLU A 88 -9.59 8.93 -13.25
C GLU A 88 -8.93 8.30 -12.01
N LEU A 89 -8.90 6.98 -11.96
CA LEU A 89 -8.28 6.27 -10.84
C LEU A 89 -6.76 6.43 -10.88
N LEU A 90 -6.17 6.37 -12.07
CA LEU A 90 -4.73 6.60 -12.23
C LEU A 90 -4.33 8.00 -11.77
N LYS A 91 -5.16 9.00 -12.01
CA LYS A 91 -4.89 10.36 -11.55
C LYS A 91 -4.93 10.48 -10.03
N LYS A 92 -5.75 9.67 -9.38
CA LYS A 92 -5.87 9.68 -7.92
C LYS A 92 -4.80 8.85 -7.24
N ALA A 93 -4.10 8.00 -7.97
CA ALA A 93 -3.08 7.14 -7.40
C ALA A 93 -1.88 7.95 -6.91
N ASP A 94 -1.39 7.64 -5.73
CA ASP A 94 -0.17 8.24 -5.21
C ASP A 94 1.05 7.68 -5.89
N LYS A 95 0.98 6.42 -6.34
CA LYS A 95 2.09 5.75 -7.01
C LYS A 95 1.54 4.78 -8.03
N VAL A 96 2.16 4.79 -9.24
CA VAL A 96 1.77 3.89 -10.33
C VAL A 96 3.02 3.15 -10.81
N ILE A 97 2.89 1.83 -10.92
CA ILE A 97 3.92 0.98 -11.52
C ILE A 97 3.44 0.63 -12.93
N ALA A 98 4.17 1.08 -13.94
CA ALA A 98 3.77 0.91 -15.34
C ALA A 98 4.41 -0.31 -16.00
N ASP A 99 5.56 -0.74 -15.55
CA ASP A 99 6.30 -1.88 -16.12
C ASP A 99 7.17 -2.64 -15.11
#